data_857bdfe6fcf9d21a351a9eb61f37ca6d
#
_entry.id   857bdfe6fcf9d21a351a9eb61f37ca6d
#
_cell.length_a   1.000
_cell.length_b   1.000
_cell.length_c   1.000
_cell.angle_alpha   90.00
_cell.angle_beta   90.00
_cell.angle_gamma   90.00
#
_symmetry.space_group_name_H-M   'P 1'
#
loop_
_entity.id
_entity.type
_entity.pdbx_description
1 polymer ?
#
loop_
_entity_poly.entity_id
_entity_poly.type
_entity_poly.pdbx_seq_one_letter_code
_entity_poly.pdbx_strand_id
1 'polypeptide(L)'
;MLVCFRDIFSTFADSPTIFPASLHRFWGNAATVVGAPLGQTLSEPNRLRQTVSAYLNTTGIEAGYSYFAPNVPASYKIVFELHYPDGHTEFELPQVSTRATGLRLATLLDIIAETEYEPLRAMLVKMLAYAVWQEHSEAVKARAVFGYVELPTPTEFKQGKKESYHSLFAYDIDFRSAQFQKR
;
A
#
# COMPACT_ATOMS: atom_id res chain seq x y z
N MET A 1 -9.64 -4.18 -18.06
CA MET A 1 -9.19 -5.40 -18.76
C MET A 1 -7.89 -5.19 -19.54
N LEU A 2 -7.76 -4.17 -20.42
CA LEU A 2 -6.52 -3.91 -21.17
C LEU A 2 -5.30 -3.65 -20.29
N VAL A 3 -5.44 -2.89 -19.18
CA VAL A 3 -4.35 -2.64 -18.22
C VAL A 3 -3.86 -3.95 -17.60
N CYS A 4 -4.76 -4.84 -17.18
CA CYS A 4 -4.38 -6.14 -16.61
C CYS A 4 -3.62 -7.01 -17.61
N PHE A 5 -4.05 -7.04 -18.88
CA PHE A 5 -3.32 -7.79 -19.92
C PHE A 5 -1.94 -7.22 -20.19
N ARG A 6 -1.81 -5.89 -20.25
CA ARG A 6 -0.51 -5.22 -20.37
C ARG A 6 0.43 -5.66 -19.25
N ASP A 7 -0.03 -5.59 -18.00
CA ASP A 7 0.78 -5.90 -16.82
C ASP A 7 1.18 -7.37 -16.78
N ILE A 8 0.26 -8.29 -17.14
CA ILE A 8 0.58 -9.72 -17.26
C ILE A 8 1.65 -9.95 -18.33
N PHE A 9 1.52 -9.35 -19.50
CA PHE A 9 2.49 -9.53 -20.59
C PHE A 9 3.84 -8.90 -20.26
N SER A 10 3.86 -7.74 -19.58
CA SER A 10 5.09 -7.14 -19.08
C SER A 10 5.78 -8.05 -18.06
N THR A 11 5.03 -8.57 -17.08
CA THR A 11 5.56 -9.52 -16.09
C THR A 11 6.15 -10.76 -16.75
N PHE A 12 5.51 -11.29 -17.79
CA PHE A 12 6.06 -12.44 -18.54
C PHE A 12 7.29 -12.10 -19.36
N ALA A 13 7.38 -10.87 -19.86
CA ALA A 13 8.57 -10.38 -20.54
C ALA A 13 9.77 -10.23 -19.60
N ASP A 14 9.53 -9.80 -18.36
CA ASP A 14 10.57 -9.48 -17.37
C ASP A 14 10.97 -10.69 -16.48
N SER A 15 10.22 -11.82 -16.55
CA SER A 15 10.43 -12.99 -15.68
C SER A 15 11.26 -14.07 -16.36
N PRO A 16 12.58 -14.12 -16.16
CA PRO A 16 13.46 -15.10 -16.81
C PRO A 16 13.27 -16.54 -16.36
N THR A 17 12.57 -16.74 -15.22
CA THR A 17 12.36 -18.05 -14.62
C THR A 17 11.11 -18.78 -15.12
N ILE A 18 10.14 -18.07 -15.72
CA ILE A 18 8.85 -18.62 -16.12
C ILE A 18 8.87 -19.08 -17.57
N PHE A 19 9.56 -18.35 -18.46
CA PHE A 19 9.58 -18.63 -19.90
C PHE A 19 11.00 -18.61 -20.47
N PRO A 20 11.26 -19.39 -21.56
CA PRO A 20 12.50 -19.31 -22.29
C PRO A 20 12.76 -17.92 -22.86
N ALA A 21 14.02 -17.50 -22.93
CA ALA A 21 14.43 -16.18 -23.40
C ALA A 21 13.90 -15.81 -24.80
N SER A 22 13.63 -16.80 -25.65
CA SER A 22 13.03 -16.61 -26.98
C SER A 22 11.61 -16.05 -26.94
N LEU A 23 10.85 -16.26 -25.86
CA LEU A 23 9.48 -15.80 -25.70
C LEU A 23 9.39 -14.40 -25.04
N HIS A 24 10.46 -13.91 -24.42
CA HIS A 24 10.46 -12.58 -23.78
C HIS A 24 10.13 -11.46 -24.78
N ARG A 25 10.71 -11.54 -26.01
CA ARG A 25 10.41 -10.56 -27.06
C ARG A 25 8.94 -10.62 -27.51
N PHE A 26 8.37 -11.80 -27.57
CA PHE A 26 6.96 -11.99 -27.93
C PHE A 26 6.06 -11.33 -26.86
N TRP A 27 6.30 -11.57 -25.59
CA TRP A 27 5.53 -10.98 -24.50
C TRP A 27 5.72 -9.47 -24.39
N GLY A 28 6.94 -8.96 -24.60
CA GLY A 28 7.21 -7.52 -24.66
C GLY A 28 6.47 -6.82 -25.79
N ASN A 29 6.43 -7.43 -26.97
CA ASN A 29 5.66 -6.91 -28.09
C ASN A 29 4.15 -6.95 -27.82
N ALA A 30 3.65 -8.01 -27.20
CA ALA A 30 2.24 -8.14 -26.81
C ALA A 30 1.85 -7.06 -25.77
N ALA A 31 2.68 -6.79 -24.79
CA ALA A 31 2.49 -5.70 -23.82
C ALA A 31 2.41 -4.33 -24.51
N THR A 32 3.30 -4.07 -25.48
CA THR A 32 3.31 -2.82 -26.26
C THR A 32 2.04 -2.66 -27.09
N VAL A 33 1.59 -3.71 -27.77
CA VAL A 33 0.37 -3.69 -28.59
C VAL A 33 -0.87 -3.43 -27.73
N VAL A 34 -0.94 -4.07 -26.57
CA VAL A 34 -2.07 -3.86 -25.64
C VAL A 34 -1.99 -2.50 -24.94
N GLY A 35 -0.78 -1.96 -24.73
CA GLY A 35 -0.55 -0.62 -24.16
C GLY A 35 -0.85 0.53 -25.13
N ALA A 36 -0.82 0.28 -26.45
CA ALA A 36 -1.03 1.31 -27.46
C ALA A 36 -2.39 2.04 -27.34
N PRO A 37 -3.54 1.35 -27.14
CA PRO A 37 -4.84 2.00 -26.90
C PRO A 37 -4.88 2.83 -25.62
N LEU A 38 -4.00 2.56 -24.64
CA LEU A 38 -3.89 3.32 -23.40
C LEU A 38 -3.00 4.57 -23.55
N GLY A 39 -2.55 4.89 -24.77
CA GLY A 39 -1.73 6.05 -25.06
C GLY A 39 -0.27 5.94 -24.62
N GLN A 40 0.21 4.77 -24.19
CA GLN A 40 1.58 4.60 -23.71
C GLN A 40 2.65 4.69 -24.79
N THR A 41 2.27 4.48 -26.04
CA THR A 41 3.15 4.68 -27.22
C THR A 41 3.31 6.14 -27.61
N LEU A 42 2.51 7.04 -27.02
CA LEU A 42 2.59 8.48 -27.25
C LEU A 42 3.69 9.11 -26.40
N SER A 43 4.31 10.18 -26.87
CA SER A 43 5.32 10.94 -26.12
C SER A 43 4.72 11.51 -24.81
N GLU A 44 5.55 11.66 -23.78
CA GLU A 44 5.12 12.16 -22.46
C GLU A 44 4.37 13.51 -22.49
N PRO A 45 4.74 14.50 -23.30
CA PRO A 45 4.04 15.78 -23.36
C PRO A 45 2.70 15.70 -24.08
N ASN A 46 2.29 14.55 -24.62
CA ASN A 46 1.03 14.41 -25.34
C ASN A 46 -0.17 14.53 -24.38
N ARG A 47 -1.06 15.48 -24.65
CA ARG A 47 -2.24 15.75 -23.82
C ARG A 47 -3.18 14.54 -23.71
N LEU A 48 -3.32 13.74 -24.76
CA LEU A 48 -4.15 12.55 -24.73
C LEU A 48 -3.60 11.50 -23.76
N ARG A 49 -2.27 11.27 -23.78
CA ARG A 49 -1.60 10.40 -22.82
C ARG A 49 -1.81 10.88 -21.39
N GLN A 50 -1.63 12.17 -21.12
CA GLN A 50 -1.83 12.77 -19.80
C GLN A 50 -3.27 12.61 -19.31
N THR A 51 -4.27 12.85 -20.19
CA THR A 51 -5.67 12.70 -19.83
C THR A 51 -6.04 11.25 -19.54
N VAL A 52 -5.58 10.30 -20.36
CA VAL A 52 -5.82 8.87 -20.14
C VAL A 52 -5.14 8.40 -18.84
N SER A 53 -3.88 8.79 -18.62
CA SER A 53 -3.17 8.45 -17.39
C SER A 53 -3.86 9.04 -16.16
N ALA A 54 -4.25 10.32 -16.19
CA ALA A 54 -5.01 10.95 -15.11
C ALA A 54 -6.35 10.22 -14.82
N TYR A 55 -7.06 9.82 -15.87
CA TYR A 55 -8.30 9.05 -15.73
C TYR A 55 -8.05 7.68 -15.08
N LEU A 56 -7.07 6.92 -15.57
CA LEU A 56 -6.71 5.59 -15.06
C LEU A 56 -6.27 5.64 -13.60
N ASN A 57 -5.46 6.65 -13.23
CA ASN A 57 -5.02 6.89 -11.85
C ASN A 57 -6.20 7.28 -10.94
N THR A 58 -7.05 8.21 -11.39
CA THR A 58 -8.19 8.69 -10.60
C THR A 58 -9.23 7.59 -10.35
N THR A 59 -9.42 6.71 -11.34
CA THR A 59 -10.35 5.58 -11.22
C THR A 59 -9.75 4.37 -10.52
N GLY A 60 -8.44 4.40 -10.20
CA GLY A 60 -7.72 3.26 -9.60
C GLY A 60 -7.53 2.07 -10.55
N ILE A 61 -7.81 2.23 -11.85
CA ILE A 61 -7.66 1.15 -12.85
C ILE A 61 -6.17 0.85 -13.10
N GLU A 62 -5.30 1.85 -12.96
CA GLU A 62 -3.85 1.73 -13.15
C GLU A 62 -3.13 1.16 -11.91
N ALA A 63 -3.82 1.03 -10.78
CA ALA A 63 -3.31 0.27 -9.64
C ALA A 63 -3.17 -1.18 -10.10
N GLY A 64 -1.96 -1.57 -10.50
CA GLY A 64 -1.66 -2.85 -11.11
C GLY A 64 -2.14 -3.99 -10.23
N TYR A 65 -3.05 -4.79 -10.75
CA TYR A 65 -3.44 -6.06 -10.13
C TYR A 65 -2.33 -7.09 -10.30
N SER A 66 -1.12 -6.77 -9.84
CA SER A 66 0.01 -7.69 -9.76
C SER A 66 -0.17 -8.74 -8.65
N TYR A 67 -1.42 -9.09 -8.33
CA TYR A 67 -1.79 -10.00 -7.24
C TYR A 67 -1.60 -11.48 -7.57
N PHE A 68 -0.71 -11.80 -8.49
CA PHE A 68 -0.41 -13.21 -8.73
C PHE A 68 0.94 -13.58 -8.13
N ALA A 69 0.92 -14.63 -7.30
CA ALA A 69 2.14 -15.21 -6.77
C ALA A 69 3.22 -15.36 -7.88
N PRO A 70 4.50 -14.98 -7.63
CA PRO A 70 5.14 -14.90 -6.32
C PRO A 70 5.15 -13.49 -5.70
N ASN A 71 4.63 -12.47 -6.36
CA ASN A 71 4.65 -11.08 -5.92
C ASN A 71 3.41 -10.72 -5.08
N VAL A 72 3.10 -11.50 -4.06
CA VAL A 72 2.14 -11.05 -3.05
C VAL A 72 2.81 -9.89 -2.31
N PRO A 73 2.25 -8.66 -2.38
CA PRO A 73 2.81 -7.52 -1.65
C PRO A 73 2.95 -7.88 -0.16
N ALA A 74 4.00 -7.38 0.47
CA ALA A 74 4.13 -7.51 1.91
C ALA A 74 2.83 -6.99 2.55
N SER A 75 2.25 -7.77 3.47
CA SER A 75 1.03 -7.36 4.17
C SER A 75 1.40 -6.29 5.19
N TYR A 76 1.51 -5.03 4.74
CA TYR A 76 1.79 -3.92 5.64
C TYR A 76 0.64 -3.69 6.60
N LYS A 77 0.99 -3.40 7.85
CA LYS A 77 0.06 -3.07 8.92
C LYS A 77 0.59 -1.89 9.72
N ILE A 78 -0.33 -1.09 10.23
CA ILE A 78 -0.04 -0.05 11.21
C ILE A 78 -0.87 -0.32 12.46
N VAL A 79 -0.24 -0.23 13.63
CA VAL A 79 -0.86 -0.39 14.93
C VAL A 79 -0.64 0.88 15.71
N PHE A 80 -1.70 1.39 16.33
CA PHE A 80 -1.66 2.56 17.21
C PHE A 80 -1.73 2.12 18.66
N GLU A 81 -0.68 2.43 19.41
CA GLU A 81 -0.62 2.30 20.85
C GLU A 81 -1.10 3.63 21.46
N LEU A 82 -2.33 3.64 21.97
CA LEU A 82 -2.98 4.82 22.53
C LEU A 82 -2.71 4.89 24.03
N HIS A 83 -2.21 6.03 24.50
CA HIS A 83 -1.93 6.28 25.90
C HIS A 83 -2.94 7.26 26.48
N TYR A 84 -3.58 6.87 27.58
CA TYR A 84 -4.60 7.64 28.28
C TYR A 84 -4.05 8.31 29.55
N PRO A 85 -4.73 9.38 30.08
CA PRO A 85 -4.26 10.12 31.24
C PRO A 85 -4.18 9.31 32.53
N ASP A 86 -4.99 8.25 32.65
CA ASP A 86 -5.01 7.33 33.78
C ASP A 86 -3.90 6.27 33.76
N GLY A 87 -3.07 6.28 32.69
CA GLY A 87 -1.94 5.40 32.51
C GLY A 87 -2.24 4.08 31.81
N HIS A 88 -3.51 3.80 31.44
CA HIS A 88 -3.77 2.62 30.64
C HIS A 88 -3.38 2.84 29.16
N THR A 89 -3.18 1.74 28.46
CA THR A 89 -2.78 1.71 27.05
C THR A 89 -3.68 0.78 26.28
N GLU A 90 -4.16 1.23 25.12
CA GLU A 90 -4.95 0.42 24.19
C GLU A 90 -4.22 0.27 22.86
N PHE A 91 -4.47 -0.83 22.17
CA PHE A 91 -3.92 -1.08 20.83
C PHE A 91 -5.05 -1.07 19.82
N GLU A 92 -4.96 -0.14 18.87
CA GLU A 92 -5.99 0.05 17.85
C GLU A 92 -5.44 -0.07 16.44
N LEU A 93 -6.29 -0.55 15.56
CA LEU A 93 -6.04 -0.59 14.12
C LEU A 93 -6.90 0.46 13.42
N PRO A 94 -6.48 0.99 12.25
CA PRO A 94 -7.37 1.82 11.44
C PRO A 94 -8.66 1.07 11.13
N GLN A 95 -9.79 1.70 11.42
CA GLN A 95 -11.10 1.08 11.21
C GLN A 95 -11.43 0.95 9.72
N VAL A 96 -11.94 -0.23 9.37
CA VAL A 96 -12.33 -0.58 8.01
C VAL A 96 -13.79 -0.98 8.01
N SER A 97 -14.66 -0.05 7.62
CA SER A 97 -16.11 -0.26 7.59
C SER A 97 -16.60 -1.00 6.34
N THR A 98 -15.89 -0.91 5.23
CA THR A 98 -16.25 -1.52 3.95
C THR A 98 -15.05 -2.16 3.25
N ARG A 99 -15.32 -3.11 2.34
CA ARG A 99 -14.26 -3.70 1.50
C ARG A 99 -13.50 -2.65 0.68
N ALA A 100 -14.20 -1.64 0.17
CA ALA A 100 -13.58 -0.55 -0.59
C ALA A 100 -12.65 0.30 0.30
N THR A 101 -13.03 0.57 1.54
CA THR A 101 -12.17 1.26 2.51
C THR A 101 -10.94 0.43 2.84
N GLY A 102 -11.08 -0.90 2.98
CA GLY A 102 -9.95 -1.79 3.23
C GLY A 102 -8.93 -1.78 2.09
N LEU A 103 -9.37 -1.81 0.84
CA LEU A 103 -8.48 -1.72 -0.31
C LEU A 103 -7.74 -0.38 -0.38
N ARG A 104 -8.44 0.74 -0.11
CA ARG A 104 -7.81 2.06 -0.06
C ARG A 104 -6.77 2.17 1.05
N LEU A 105 -7.08 1.62 2.22
CA LEU A 105 -6.14 1.57 3.33
C LEU A 105 -4.91 0.75 2.96
N ALA A 106 -5.08 -0.45 2.38
CA ALA A 106 -3.97 -1.27 1.94
C ALA A 106 -3.06 -0.52 0.96
N THR A 107 -3.64 0.12 -0.08
CA THR A 107 -2.88 0.96 -1.02
C THR A 107 -2.16 2.12 -0.31
N LEU A 108 -2.80 2.76 0.67
CA LEU A 108 -2.16 3.83 1.44
C LEU A 108 -0.98 3.31 2.27
N LEU A 109 -1.10 2.11 2.86
CA LEU A 109 0.00 1.49 3.59
C LEU A 109 1.17 1.13 2.66
N ASP A 110 0.91 0.67 1.44
CA ASP A 110 1.93 0.45 0.42
C ASP A 110 2.66 1.77 0.08
N ILE A 111 1.91 2.86 -0.16
CA ILE A 111 2.48 4.19 -0.41
C ILE A 111 3.35 4.65 0.76
N ILE A 112 2.90 4.46 2.02
CA ILE A 112 3.66 4.81 3.20
C ILE A 112 4.97 4.01 3.27
N ALA A 113 4.93 2.72 2.95
CA ALA A 113 6.11 1.86 2.94
C ALA A 113 7.15 2.28 1.90
N GLU A 114 6.70 2.64 0.69
CA GLU A 114 7.54 3.02 -0.45
C GLU A 114 8.03 4.48 -0.38
N THR A 115 7.40 5.31 0.46
CA THR A 115 7.76 6.73 0.57
C THR A 115 9.12 6.90 1.26
N GLU A 116 10.15 7.29 0.51
CA GLU A 116 11.48 7.59 1.05
C GLU A 116 11.53 8.96 1.77
N TYR A 117 10.71 9.92 1.34
CA TYR A 117 10.66 11.25 1.93
C TYR A 117 9.97 11.23 3.29
N GLU A 118 10.78 11.19 4.34
CA GLU A 118 10.36 11.02 5.73
C GLU A 118 9.27 12.02 6.19
N PRO A 119 9.32 13.33 5.89
CA PRO A 119 8.27 14.27 6.31
C PRO A 119 6.89 13.95 5.73
N LEU A 120 6.83 13.48 4.48
CA LEU A 120 5.58 13.06 3.85
C LEU A 120 5.04 11.80 4.51
N ARG A 121 5.90 10.81 4.74
CA ARG A 121 5.56 9.57 5.44
C ARG A 121 5.01 9.86 6.84
N ALA A 122 5.69 10.71 7.62
CA ALA A 122 5.25 11.14 8.94
C ALA A 122 3.89 11.85 8.89
N MET A 123 3.64 12.68 7.87
CA MET A 123 2.36 13.35 7.68
C MET A 123 1.23 12.34 7.41
N LEU A 124 1.44 11.36 6.54
CA LEU A 124 0.44 10.33 6.22
C LEU A 124 0.11 9.48 7.45
N VAL A 125 1.12 9.08 8.22
CA VAL A 125 0.92 8.34 9.49
C VAL A 125 0.15 9.19 10.51
N LYS A 126 0.47 10.48 10.64
CA LYS A 126 -0.27 11.40 11.51
C LYS A 126 -1.74 11.53 11.10
N MET A 127 -2.05 11.61 9.80
CA MET A 127 -3.44 11.65 9.33
C MET A 127 -4.22 10.41 9.77
N LEU A 128 -3.62 9.22 9.66
CA LEU A 128 -4.25 7.97 10.15
C LEU A 128 -4.41 7.98 11.67
N ALA A 129 -3.40 8.44 12.41
CA ALA A 129 -3.47 8.55 13.87
C ALA A 129 -4.59 9.51 14.32
N TYR A 130 -4.78 10.63 13.62
CA TYR A 130 -5.87 11.54 13.90
C TYR A 130 -7.24 10.92 13.65
N ALA A 131 -7.39 10.09 12.61
CA ALA A 131 -8.64 9.38 12.34
C ALA A 131 -8.98 8.43 13.48
N VAL A 132 -8.01 7.66 13.99
CA VAL A 132 -8.19 6.78 15.15
C VAL A 132 -8.48 7.60 16.42
N TRP A 133 -7.75 8.71 16.63
CA TRP A 133 -7.98 9.58 17.80
C TRP A 133 -9.38 10.20 17.83
N GLN A 134 -10.04 10.44 16.71
CA GLN A 134 -11.43 10.95 16.70
C GLN A 134 -12.39 10.01 17.42
N GLU A 135 -12.13 8.73 17.44
CA GLU A 135 -12.92 7.71 18.14
C GLU A 135 -12.45 7.52 19.59
N HIS A 136 -11.19 7.84 19.87
CA HIS A 136 -10.52 7.73 21.17
C HIS A 136 -10.05 9.10 21.68
N SER A 137 -10.96 10.06 21.72
CA SER A 137 -10.64 11.49 22.00
C SER A 137 -10.04 11.76 23.39
N GLU A 138 -10.14 10.79 24.32
CA GLU A 138 -9.54 10.85 25.65
C GLU A 138 -8.04 10.47 25.64
N ALA A 139 -7.56 9.82 24.59
CA ALA A 139 -6.15 9.52 24.46
C ALA A 139 -5.31 10.81 24.33
N VAL A 140 -4.22 10.89 25.05
CA VAL A 140 -3.33 12.08 25.06
C VAL A 140 -2.15 11.94 24.10
N LYS A 141 -1.75 10.69 23.83
CA LYS A 141 -0.66 10.36 22.91
C LYS A 141 -0.99 9.09 22.15
N ALA A 142 -0.41 8.95 20.95
CA ALA A 142 -0.37 7.70 20.23
C ALA A 142 1.04 7.40 19.77
N ARG A 143 1.42 6.14 19.82
CA ARG A 143 2.59 5.60 19.14
C ARG A 143 2.13 4.76 17.96
N ALA A 144 2.38 5.25 16.75
CA ALA A 144 2.06 4.54 15.53
C ALA A 144 3.25 3.63 15.16
N VAL A 145 3.04 2.32 15.18
CA VAL A 145 4.04 1.33 14.78
C VAL A 145 3.66 0.78 13.42
N PHE A 146 4.50 1.01 12.43
CA PHE A 146 4.33 0.53 11.07
C PHE A 146 5.26 -0.63 10.78
N GLY A 147 4.73 -1.66 10.13
CA GLY A 147 5.51 -2.84 9.80
C GLY A 147 4.78 -3.74 8.82
N TYR A 148 5.28 -4.95 8.64
CA TYR A 148 4.68 -5.97 7.79
C TYR A 148 4.57 -7.31 8.52
N VAL A 149 3.62 -8.11 8.05
CA VAL A 149 3.44 -9.49 8.52
C VAL A 149 4.16 -10.43 7.57
N GLU A 150 5.10 -11.19 8.10
CA GLU A 150 5.74 -12.28 7.40
C GLU A 150 4.99 -13.58 7.67
N LEU A 151 4.53 -14.21 6.60
CA LEU A 151 3.88 -15.51 6.69
C LEU A 151 4.91 -16.63 6.66
N PRO A 152 4.76 -17.68 7.48
CA PRO A 152 5.65 -18.83 7.41
C PRO A 152 5.52 -19.55 6.07
N THR A 153 6.61 -20.12 5.61
CA THR A 153 6.57 -21.02 4.46
C THR A 153 5.69 -22.25 4.75
N PRO A 154 5.17 -22.96 3.73
CA PRO A 154 4.35 -24.16 3.95
C PRO A 154 5.02 -25.22 4.83
N THR A 155 6.35 -25.32 4.79
CA THR A 155 7.13 -26.26 5.61
C THR A 155 7.19 -25.79 7.07
N GLU A 156 7.46 -24.51 7.29
CA GLU A 156 7.50 -23.90 8.63
C GLU A 156 6.11 -23.91 9.28
N PHE A 157 5.04 -23.66 8.51
CA PHE A 157 3.66 -23.74 8.98
C PHE A 157 3.31 -25.15 9.49
N LYS A 158 3.72 -26.19 8.75
CA LYS A 158 3.56 -27.59 9.19
C LYS A 158 4.32 -27.91 10.48
N GLN A 159 5.40 -27.18 10.77
CA GLN A 159 6.18 -27.25 12.00
C GLN A 159 5.60 -26.41 13.15
N GLY A 160 4.45 -25.74 12.92
CA GLY A 160 3.77 -24.93 13.92
C GLY A 160 4.27 -23.48 14.05
N LYS A 161 5.15 -23.01 13.13
CA LYS A 161 5.55 -21.60 13.10
C LYS A 161 4.35 -20.74 12.73
N LYS A 162 4.11 -19.69 13.50
CA LYS A 162 3.07 -18.70 13.26
C LYS A 162 3.61 -17.52 12.46
N GLU A 163 2.69 -16.66 12.00
CA GLU A 163 3.05 -15.37 11.42
C GLU A 163 3.86 -14.52 12.40
N SER A 164 4.79 -13.73 11.88
CA SER A 164 5.60 -12.80 12.65
C SER A 164 5.41 -11.37 12.14
N TYR A 165 5.33 -10.41 13.08
CA TYR A 165 5.25 -8.99 12.75
C TYR A 165 6.64 -8.36 12.85
N HIS A 166 7.06 -7.70 11.77
CA HIS A 166 8.31 -6.98 11.68
C HIS A 166 8.05 -5.48 11.62
N SER A 167 8.44 -4.76 12.69
CA SER A 167 8.32 -3.31 12.71
C SER A 167 9.41 -2.67 11.83
N LEU A 168 9.01 -1.72 10.99
CA LEU A 168 9.91 -0.94 10.14
C LEU A 168 10.25 0.41 10.77
N PHE A 169 9.25 1.13 11.25
CA PHE A 169 9.41 2.43 11.91
C PHE A 169 8.25 2.72 12.86
N ALA A 170 8.46 3.69 13.77
CA ALA A 170 7.42 4.14 14.67
C ALA A 170 7.46 5.68 14.78
N TYR A 171 6.28 6.28 15.01
CA TYR A 171 6.10 7.70 15.22
C TYR A 171 5.33 7.96 16.51
N ASP A 172 5.86 8.83 17.36
CA ASP A 172 5.17 9.31 18.55
C ASP A 172 4.39 10.59 18.21
N ILE A 173 3.11 10.63 18.56
CA ILE A 173 2.17 11.71 18.23
C ILE A 173 1.52 12.19 19.52
N ASP A 174 1.66 13.47 19.81
CA ASP A 174 1.04 14.11 21.00
C ASP A 174 -0.23 14.85 20.57
N PHE A 175 -1.38 14.47 21.12
CA PHE A 175 -2.68 15.06 20.81
C PHE A 175 -3.05 16.25 21.71
N ARG A 176 -2.28 16.53 22.76
CA ARG A 176 -2.56 17.64 23.70
C ARG A 176 -2.58 18.98 22.99
N SER A 177 -1.72 19.19 22.00
CA SER A 177 -1.71 20.42 21.20
C SER A 177 -2.96 20.58 20.33
N ALA A 178 -3.57 19.49 19.89
CA ALA A 178 -4.79 19.52 19.06
C ALA A 178 -6.06 19.76 19.89
N GLN A 179 -6.08 19.40 21.17
CA GLN A 179 -7.23 19.65 22.05
C GLN A 179 -7.45 21.14 22.32
N PHE A 180 -6.40 21.96 22.27
CA PHE A 180 -6.50 23.42 22.46
C PHE A 180 -7.08 24.16 21.24
N GLN A 181 -7.09 23.57 20.05
CA GLN A 181 -7.67 24.19 18.85
C GLN A 181 -9.17 23.94 18.66
N LYS A 182 -9.77 23.10 19.48
CA LYS A 182 -11.19 22.68 19.37
C LYS A 182 -12.12 23.44 20.35
N ARG A 183 -11.61 24.49 21.04
CA ARG A 183 -12.39 25.35 21.94
C ARG A 183 -12.74 26.70 21.31
#